data_7cef2a4f4acbf624e3edeb14f3a3588a
#
_entry.id   7cef2a4f4acbf624e3edeb14f3a3588a
#
_cell.length_a   1.000
_cell.length_b   1.000
_cell.length_c   1.000
_cell.angle_alpha   90.00
_cell.angle_beta   90.00
_cell.angle_gamma   90.00
#
_symmetry.space_group_name_H-M   'P 1'
#
loop_
_entity.id
_entity.type
_entity.pdbx_description
1 polymer ?
#
loop_
_entity_poly.entity_id
_entity_poly.type
_entity_poly.pdbx_seq_one_letter_code
_entity_poly.pdbx_strand_id
1 'polypeptide(L)'
;MNGILGLDTYAICRYSWRQMALTLNAVIAELGGKQALGRTLATEDDVREAIREGFPPAVLEELMRASGLTLKELAGALDLSPRSLQRRRRNGRLARYESDRLYRLARIVALADEFLGDHDKALRWLKRANRALGGISPLAALDTELGARQVENILGRIAYGGIS
;
A
#
# COMPACT_ATOMS: atom_id res chain seq x y z
N MET A 1 -23.90 4.48 40.44
CA MET A 1 -24.29 4.92 39.07
C MET A 1 -23.25 5.87 38.60
N ASN A 2 -22.78 5.69 37.34
CA ASN A 2 -21.83 6.49 36.58
C ASN A 2 -20.36 6.20 36.82
N GLY A 3 -19.81 5.43 35.88
CA GLY A 3 -18.39 5.22 35.76
C GLY A 3 -18.03 4.38 34.55
N ILE A 4 -18.55 4.71 33.38
CA ILE A 4 -18.07 4.14 32.12
C ILE A 4 -17.97 5.30 31.13
N LEU A 5 -16.75 5.80 30.93
CA LEU A 5 -16.30 6.55 29.74
C LEU A 5 -14.98 7.25 30.06
N GLY A 6 -13.96 6.44 30.28
CA GLY A 6 -12.58 6.86 30.28
C GLY A 6 -11.77 5.96 29.36
N LEU A 7 -12.29 5.66 28.21
CA LEU A 7 -11.46 5.13 27.14
C LEU A 7 -10.60 6.29 26.65
N ASP A 8 -9.38 6.21 27.08
CA ASP A 8 -8.30 7.16 26.92
C ASP A 8 -8.17 7.61 25.46
N THR A 9 -8.88 8.69 25.10
CA THR A 9 -8.81 9.33 23.78
C THR A 9 -7.36 9.67 23.42
N TYR A 10 -6.52 9.88 24.44
CA TYR A 10 -5.07 10.07 24.30
C TYR A 10 -4.33 8.77 23.93
N ALA A 11 -4.77 7.62 24.40
CA ALA A 11 -4.18 6.34 24.05
C ALA A 11 -4.46 5.99 22.57
N ILE A 12 -5.68 6.23 22.09
CA ILE A 12 -6.07 6.01 20.69
C ILE A 12 -5.28 6.97 19.78
N CYS A 13 -5.09 8.22 20.18
CA CYS A 13 -4.34 9.20 19.42
C CYS A 13 -2.83 8.86 19.34
N ARG A 14 -2.22 8.40 20.44
CA ARG A 14 -0.80 7.99 20.49
C ARG A 14 -0.54 6.71 19.69
N TYR A 15 -1.48 5.77 19.66
CA TYR A 15 -1.41 4.58 18.82
C TYR A 15 -1.48 4.95 17.33
N SER A 16 -2.35 5.87 16.95
CA SER A 16 -2.52 6.33 15.58
C SER A 16 -1.24 6.94 15.00
N TRP A 17 -0.55 7.83 15.72
CA TRP A 17 0.67 8.50 15.23
C TRP A 17 1.86 7.55 15.07
N ARG A 18 2.05 6.64 16.01
CA ARG A 18 3.16 5.68 15.95
C ARG A 18 2.97 4.66 14.84
N GLN A 19 1.71 4.26 14.60
CA GLN A 19 1.32 3.36 13.53
C GLN A 19 1.42 4.04 12.16
N MET A 20 1.03 5.30 12.04
CA MET A 20 1.21 6.10 10.81
C MET A 20 2.69 6.27 10.44
N ALA A 21 3.55 6.59 11.39
CA ALA A 21 4.99 6.77 11.13
C ALA A 21 5.69 5.47 10.74
N LEU A 22 5.34 4.35 11.37
CA LEU A 22 5.86 3.03 11.00
C LEU A 22 5.37 2.63 9.60
N THR A 23 4.11 2.88 9.30
CA THR A 23 3.52 2.58 7.99
C THR A 23 4.15 3.42 6.87
N LEU A 24 4.42 4.71 7.09
CA LEU A 24 5.05 5.57 6.09
C LEU A 24 6.44 5.07 5.71
N ASN A 25 7.28 4.77 6.69
CA ASN A 25 8.63 4.23 6.46
C ASN A 25 8.59 2.87 5.76
N ALA A 26 7.66 2.00 6.13
CA ALA A 26 7.45 0.71 5.47
C ALA A 26 7.05 0.88 4.02
N VAL A 27 6.10 1.78 3.72
CA VAL A 27 5.68 2.09 2.35
C VAL A 27 6.83 2.64 1.51
N ILE A 28 7.62 3.55 2.08
CA ILE A 28 8.81 4.10 1.40
C ILE A 28 9.83 2.99 1.11
N ALA A 29 10.01 2.03 2.02
CA ALA A 29 10.88 0.87 1.81
C ALA A 29 10.38 -0.01 0.66
N GLU A 30 9.07 -0.29 0.57
CA GLU A 30 8.45 -1.01 -0.55
C GLU A 30 8.67 -0.31 -1.91
N LEU A 31 8.71 1.02 -1.91
CA LEU A 31 9.01 1.83 -3.10
C LEU A 31 10.51 1.91 -3.44
N GLY A 32 11.38 1.19 -2.69
CA GLY A 32 12.83 1.17 -2.89
C GLY A 32 13.59 2.33 -2.23
N GLY A 33 12.94 3.04 -1.31
CA GLY A 33 13.54 4.09 -0.49
C GLY A 33 14.15 5.22 -1.30
N LYS A 34 15.13 5.90 -0.70
CA LYS A 34 15.85 7.02 -1.33
C LYS A 34 16.49 6.64 -2.67
N GLN A 35 16.94 5.39 -2.82
CA GLN A 35 17.65 4.95 -4.01
C GLN A 35 16.75 4.95 -5.25
N ALA A 36 15.53 4.40 -5.15
CA ALA A 36 14.60 4.35 -6.26
C ALA A 36 13.83 5.67 -6.45
N LEU A 37 13.50 6.35 -5.36
CA LEU A 37 12.77 7.62 -5.39
C LEU A 37 13.65 8.83 -5.76
N GLY A 38 14.99 8.69 -5.68
CA GLY A 38 15.95 9.76 -5.96
C GLY A 38 16.03 10.83 -4.86
N ARG A 39 15.21 10.73 -3.82
CA ARG A 39 15.17 11.65 -2.68
C ARG A 39 14.67 10.96 -1.40
N THR A 40 14.94 11.56 -0.25
CA THR A 40 14.36 11.14 1.03
C THR A 40 12.93 11.70 1.14
N LEU A 41 11.98 10.84 1.53
CA LEU A 41 10.63 11.24 1.86
C LEU A 41 10.45 10.97 3.37
N ALA A 42 10.25 12.02 4.15
CA ALA A 42 10.15 11.92 5.61
C ALA A 42 8.73 12.20 6.12
N THR A 43 7.94 12.91 5.33
CA THR A 43 6.60 13.34 5.68
C THR A 43 5.57 12.95 4.62
N GLU A 44 4.30 12.98 4.97
CA GLU A 44 3.21 12.77 4.00
C GLU A 44 3.20 13.87 2.93
N ASP A 45 3.61 15.09 3.27
CA ASP A 45 3.73 16.20 2.31
C ASP A 45 4.82 15.92 1.27
N ASP A 46 5.97 15.37 1.69
CA ASP A 46 7.02 14.93 0.76
C ASP A 46 6.51 13.89 -0.22
N VAL A 47 5.73 12.92 0.28
CA VAL A 47 5.11 11.87 -0.55
C VAL A 47 4.10 12.47 -1.52
N ARG A 48 3.25 13.37 -1.05
CA ARG A 48 2.26 14.04 -1.89
C ARG A 48 2.91 14.84 -3.01
N GLU A 49 4.02 15.53 -2.73
CA GLU A 49 4.78 16.25 -3.73
C GLU A 49 5.44 15.29 -4.73
N ALA A 50 6.06 14.20 -4.25
CA ALA A 50 6.66 13.17 -5.08
C ALA A 50 5.64 12.52 -6.04
N ILE A 51 4.42 12.27 -5.57
CA ILE A 51 3.31 11.78 -6.40
C ILE A 51 2.93 12.81 -7.47
N ARG A 52 2.86 14.10 -7.13
CA ARG A 52 2.53 15.18 -8.08
C ARG A 52 3.56 15.31 -9.20
N GLU A 53 4.82 15.18 -8.87
CA GLU A 53 5.93 15.20 -9.83
C GLU A 53 6.03 13.90 -10.65
N GLY A 54 5.43 12.82 -10.17
CA GLY A 54 5.54 11.49 -10.73
C GLY A 54 6.77 10.73 -10.24
N PHE A 55 6.60 9.46 -9.88
CA PHE A 55 7.71 8.62 -9.42
C PHE A 55 8.67 8.27 -10.57
N PRO A 56 9.97 8.10 -10.26
CA PRO A 56 10.93 7.53 -11.21
C PRO A 56 10.55 6.08 -11.58
N PRO A 57 10.89 5.61 -12.79
CA PRO A 57 10.63 4.22 -13.22
C PRO A 57 11.28 3.16 -12.32
N ALA A 58 12.39 3.48 -11.65
CA ALA A 58 13.08 2.59 -10.72
C ALA A 58 12.15 2.08 -9.60
N VAL A 59 11.15 2.88 -9.21
CA VAL A 59 10.17 2.49 -8.19
C VAL A 59 9.33 1.28 -8.63
N LEU A 60 9.04 1.14 -9.93
CA LEU A 60 8.35 -0.04 -10.47
C LEU A 60 9.16 -1.32 -10.27
N GLU A 61 10.46 -1.26 -10.58
CA GLU A 61 11.38 -2.39 -10.44
C GLU A 61 11.51 -2.81 -8.98
N GLU A 62 11.70 -1.83 -8.10
CA GLU A 62 11.86 -2.10 -6.68
C GLU A 62 10.58 -2.68 -6.06
N LEU A 63 9.41 -2.14 -6.40
CA LEU A 63 8.16 -2.69 -5.91
C LEU A 63 7.92 -4.12 -6.43
N MET A 64 8.21 -4.40 -7.70
CA MET A 64 8.13 -5.77 -8.23
C MET A 64 9.09 -6.71 -7.50
N ARG A 65 10.32 -6.26 -7.23
CA ARG A 65 11.33 -7.04 -6.50
C ARG A 65 10.92 -7.28 -5.05
N ALA A 66 10.46 -6.25 -4.35
CA ALA A 66 10.03 -6.34 -2.96
C ALA A 66 8.77 -7.19 -2.81
N SER A 67 7.74 -6.95 -3.62
CA SER A 67 6.44 -7.62 -3.50
C SER A 67 6.34 -8.96 -4.24
N GLY A 68 7.33 -9.36 -5.05
CA GLY A 68 7.24 -10.55 -5.89
C GLY A 68 6.07 -10.54 -6.89
N LEU A 69 5.56 -9.35 -7.23
CA LEU A 69 4.51 -9.19 -8.22
C LEU A 69 5.08 -9.30 -9.63
N THR A 70 4.38 -10.02 -10.49
CA THR A 70 4.67 -10.06 -11.92
C THR A 70 4.28 -8.73 -12.58
N LEU A 71 4.87 -8.45 -13.76
CA LEU A 71 4.49 -7.27 -14.56
C LEU A 71 2.98 -7.22 -14.86
N LYS A 72 2.37 -8.38 -15.11
CA LYS A 72 0.94 -8.50 -15.37
C LYS A 72 0.09 -8.16 -14.15
N GLU A 73 0.48 -8.66 -12.98
CA GLU A 73 -0.20 -8.37 -11.71
C GLU A 73 -0.09 -6.89 -11.35
N LEU A 74 1.12 -6.32 -11.48
CA LEU A 74 1.35 -4.91 -11.24
C LEU A 74 0.56 -4.03 -12.22
N ALA A 75 0.55 -4.36 -13.50
CA ALA A 75 -0.23 -3.65 -14.51
C ALA A 75 -1.73 -3.67 -14.18
N GLY A 76 -2.27 -4.82 -13.78
CA GLY A 76 -3.66 -4.95 -13.32
C GLY A 76 -3.99 -4.08 -12.11
N ALA A 77 -3.15 -4.11 -11.08
CA ALA A 77 -3.34 -3.29 -9.87
C ALA A 77 -3.24 -1.77 -10.15
N LEU A 78 -2.48 -1.38 -11.17
CA LEU A 78 -2.36 0.02 -11.61
C LEU A 78 -3.40 0.42 -12.66
N ASP A 79 -4.28 -0.51 -13.07
CA ASP A 79 -5.24 -0.32 -14.17
C ASP A 79 -4.54 0.19 -15.45
N LEU A 80 -3.45 -0.48 -15.79
CA LEU A 80 -2.65 -0.22 -16.98
C LEU A 80 -2.52 -1.49 -17.83
N SER A 81 -2.35 -1.32 -19.15
CA SER A 81 -1.94 -2.45 -19.96
C SER A 81 -0.47 -2.81 -19.66
N PRO A 82 -0.09 -4.10 -19.73
CA PRO A 82 1.32 -4.50 -19.57
C PRO A 82 2.27 -3.76 -20.54
N ARG A 83 1.81 -3.46 -21.75
CA ARG A 83 2.56 -2.67 -22.74
C ARG A 83 2.78 -1.23 -22.28
N SER A 84 1.76 -0.59 -21.71
CA SER A 84 1.87 0.76 -21.17
C SER A 84 2.87 0.80 -20.01
N LEU A 85 2.78 -0.16 -19.08
CA LEU A 85 3.70 -0.28 -17.96
C LEU A 85 5.14 -0.52 -18.45
N GLN A 86 5.34 -1.40 -19.42
CA GLN A 86 6.66 -1.64 -20.03
C GLN A 86 7.25 -0.39 -20.68
N ARG A 87 6.43 0.44 -21.31
CA ARG A 87 6.87 1.73 -21.87
C ARG A 87 7.30 2.69 -20.75
N ARG A 88 6.57 2.77 -19.64
CA ARG A 88 6.94 3.60 -18.49
C ARG A 88 8.27 3.20 -17.87
N ARG A 89 8.55 1.91 -17.77
CA ARG A 89 9.85 1.40 -17.29
C ARG A 89 11.04 1.92 -18.09
N ARG A 90 10.86 2.25 -19.38
CA ARG A 90 11.93 2.69 -20.28
C ARG A 90 12.05 4.21 -20.38
N ASN A 91 10.96 4.94 -20.23
CA ASN A 91 10.87 6.35 -20.62
C ASN A 91 10.25 7.22 -19.53
N GLY A 92 11.10 7.97 -18.82
CA GLY A 92 10.70 9.10 -18.03
C GLY A 92 9.96 8.76 -16.73
N ARG A 93 9.34 9.74 -16.14
CA ARG A 93 8.57 9.63 -14.90
C ARG A 93 7.18 9.02 -15.16
N LEU A 94 6.67 8.36 -14.12
CA LEU A 94 5.27 7.94 -14.07
C LEU A 94 4.35 9.17 -14.05
N ALA A 95 3.17 9.05 -14.63
CA ALA A 95 2.16 10.08 -14.47
C ALA A 95 1.71 10.18 -13.01
N ARG A 96 1.16 11.33 -12.61
CA ARG A 96 0.68 11.56 -11.24
C ARG A 96 -0.28 10.46 -10.78
N TYR A 97 -1.28 10.12 -11.60
CA TYR A 97 -2.27 9.09 -11.25
C TYR A 97 -1.65 7.69 -11.16
N GLU A 98 -0.63 7.39 -11.97
CA GLU A 98 0.12 6.13 -11.90
C GLU A 98 0.92 6.04 -10.60
N SER A 99 1.56 7.15 -10.21
CA SER A 99 2.31 7.27 -8.96
C SER A 99 1.42 7.14 -7.73
N ASP A 100 0.23 7.73 -7.76
CA ASP A 100 -0.78 7.61 -6.71
C ASP A 100 -1.23 6.16 -6.52
N ARG A 101 -1.55 5.47 -7.61
CA ARG A 101 -1.91 4.05 -7.59
C ARG A 101 -0.76 3.17 -7.10
N LEU A 102 0.46 3.48 -7.52
CA LEU A 102 1.66 2.75 -7.09
C LEU A 102 1.91 2.92 -5.59
N TYR A 103 1.76 4.13 -5.07
CA TYR A 103 1.84 4.40 -3.64
C TYR A 103 0.77 3.64 -2.86
N ARG A 104 -0.46 3.63 -3.36
CA ARG A 104 -1.57 2.87 -2.77
C ARG A 104 -1.26 1.38 -2.70
N LEU A 105 -0.76 0.80 -3.78
CA LEU A 105 -0.34 -0.60 -3.81
C LEU A 105 0.76 -0.89 -2.79
N ALA A 106 1.83 -0.07 -2.76
CA ALA A 106 2.92 -0.22 -1.80
C ALA A 106 2.42 -0.13 -0.34
N ARG A 107 1.47 0.78 -0.06
CA ARG A 107 0.83 0.89 1.25
C ARG A 107 0.09 -0.37 1.65
N ILE A 108 -0.66 -0.98 0.75
CA ILE A 108 -1.38 -2.23 1.03
C ILE A 108 -0.42 -3.40 1.22
N VAL A 109 0.65 -3.49 0.45
CA VAL A 109 1.69 -4.53 0.63
C VAL A 109 2.32 -4.38 2.02
N ALA A 110 2.77 -3.18 2.38
CA ALA A 110 3.36 -2.91 3.69
C ALA A 110 2.42 -3.24 4.87
N LEU A 111 1.13 -2.88 4.75
CA LEU A 111 0.11 -3.23 5.75
C LEU A 111 -0.12 -4.73 5.85
N ALA A 112 -0.15 -5.42 4.72
CA ALA A 112 -0.33 -6.87 4.70
C ALA A 112 0.87 -7.57 5.36
N ASP A 113 2.09 -7.13 5.08
CA ASP A 113 3.30 -7.65 5.72
C ASP A 113 3.29 -7.42 7.23
N GLU A 114 2.95 -6.22 7.68
CA GLU A 114 2.87 -5.87 9.08
C GLU A 114 1.82 -6.72 9.82
N PHE A 115 0.61 -6.81 9.28
CA PHE A 115 -0.51 -7.45 9.98
C PHE A 115 -0.53 -8.97 9.87
N LEU A 116 0.03 -9.55 8.83
CA LEU A 116 0.14 -10.99 8.67
C LEU A 116 1.47 -11.55 9.19
N GLY A 117 2.46 -10.68 9.45
CA GLY A 117 3.72 -10.99 10.09
C GLY A 117 4.68 -11.86 9.27
N ASP A 118 4.37 -12.10 7.99
CA ASP A 118 5.16 -12.91 7.08
C ASP A 118 4.88 -12.47 5.64
N HIS A 119 5.93 -12.14 4.91
CA HIS A 119 5.86 -11.60 3.55
C HIS A 119 5.21 -12.57 2.56
N ASP A 120 5.61 -13.84 2.57
CA ASP A 120 5.04 -14.84 1.66
C ASP A 120 3.55 -15.08 1.96
N LYS A 121 3.18 -15.04 3.23
CA LYS A 121 1.79 -15.15 3.66
C LYS A 121 0.99 -13.93 3.18
N ALA A 122 1.55 -12.74 3.30
CA ALA A 122 0.94 -11.51 2.82
C ALA A 122 0.70 -11.54 1.30
N LEU A 123 1.70 -11.94 0.52
CA LEU A 123 1.57 -12.09 -0.93
C LEU A 123 0.52 -13.13 -1.34
N ARG A 124 0.53 -14.28 -0.69
CA ARG A 124 -0.50 -15.30 -0.94
C ARG A 124 -1.90 -14.78 -0.63
N TRP A 125 -2.05 -14.03 0.46
CA TRP A 125 -3.32 -13.43 0.84
C TRP A 125 -3.78 -12.37 -0.16
N LEU A 126 -2.89 -11.50 -0.61
CA LEU A 126 -3.18 -10.46 -1.61
C LEU A 126 -3.64 -11.04 -2.95
N LYS A 127 -3.09 -12.20 -3.34
CA LYS A 127 -3.41 -12.84 -4.62
C LYS A 127 -4.61 -13.79 -4.57
N ARG A 128 -5.05 -14.19 -3.39
CA ARG A 128 -6.15 -15.15 -3.23
C ARG A 128 -7.51 -14.47 -3.22
N ALA A 129 -8.50 -15.07 -3.88
CA ALA A 129 -9.89 -14.62 -3.83
C ALA A 129 -10.39 -14.50 -2.38
N ASN A 130 -11.05 -13.39 -2.06
CA ASN A 130 -11.55 -13.08 -0.72
C ASN A 130 -13.08 -12.88 -0.75
N ARG A 131 -13.79 -13.62 0.08
CA ARG A 131 -15.27 -13.55 0.15
C ARG A 131 -15.76 -12.18 0.57
N ALA A 132 -15.04 -11.48 1.45
CA ALA A 132 -15.40 -10.14 1.91
C ALA A 132 -15.28 -9.09 0.81
N LEU A 133 -14.59 -9.40 -0.31
CA LEU A 133 -14.45 -8.57 -1.50
C LEU A 133 -15.30 -9.09 -2.68
N GLY A 134 -16.36 -9.85 -2.40
CA GLY A 134 -17.20 -10.41 -3.45
C GLY A 134 -16.53 -11.50 -4.29
N GLY A 135 -15.48 -12.13 -3.78
CA GLY A 135 -14.77 -13.21 -4.46
C GLY A 135 -13.60 -12.77 -5.34
N ILE A 136 -13.32 -11.47 -5.46
CA ILE A 136 -12.09 -10.98 -6.11
C ILE A 136 -10.91 -11.03 -5.12
N SER A 137 -9.69 -11.00 -5.65
CA SER A 137 -8.50 -10.91 -4.79
C SER A 137 -8.31 -9.48 -4.26
N PRO A 138 -7.71 -9.32 -3.06
CA PRO A 138 -7.32 -8.00 -2.57
C PRO A 138 -6.51 -7.19 -3.59
N LEU A 139 -5.57 -7.84 -4.28
CA LEU A 139 -4.76 -7.19 -5.31
C LEU A 139 -5.61 -6.64 -6.47
N ALA A 140 -6.63 -7.38 -6.91
CA ALA A 140 -7.53 -6.94 -7.97
C ALA A 140 -8.44 -5.78 -7.54
N ALA A 141 -8.77 -5.69 -6.24
CA ALA A 141 -9.58 -4.61 -5.70
C ALA A 141 -8.85 -3.26 -5.62
N LEU A 142 -7.51 -3.24 -5.81
CA LEU A 142 -6.70 -2.01 -5.75
C LEU A 142 -6.83 -1.12 -6.99
N ASP A 143 -7.57 -1.53 -8.00
CA ASP A 143 -7.91 -0.73 -9.17
C ASP A 143 -8.63 0.57 -8.81
N THR A 144 -9.33 0.58 -7.66
CA THR A 144 -10.04 1.74 -7.13
C THR A 144 -9.61 2.10 -5.71
N GLU A 145 -9.81 3.38 -5.33
CA GLU A 145 -9.61 3.83 -3.94
C GLU A 145 -10.59 3.15 -2.97
N LEU A 146 -11.83 2.93 -3.40
CA LEU A 146 -12.82 2.26 -2.58
C LEU A 146 -12.42 0.82 -2.27
N GLY A 147 -11.92 0.10 -3.27
CA GLY A 147 -11.42 -1.26 -3.09
C GLY A 147 -10.20 -1.31 -2.17
N ALA A 148 -9.26 -0.36 -2.29
CA ALA A 148 -8.12 -0.26 -1.38
C ALA A 148 -8.57 -0.08 0.07
N ARG A 149 -9.53 0.81 0.35
CA ARG A 149 -10.10 0.99 1.69
C ARG A 149 -10.79 -0.27 2.23
N GLN A 150 -11.48 -1.03 1.36
CA GLN A 150 -12.06 -2.31 1.75
C GLN A 150 -10.97 -3.31 2.18
N VAL A 151 -9.87 -3.39 1.42
CA VAL A 151 -8.72 -4.23 1.75
C VAL A 151 -8.09 -3.82 3.08
N GLU A 152 -7.86 -2.52 3.31
CA GLU A 152 -7.35 -1.99 4.58
C GLU A 152 -8.25 -2.37 5.76
N ASN A 153 -9.56 -2.22 5.62
CA ASN A 153 -10.52 -2.60 6.64
C ASN A 153 -10.46 -4.10 6.97
N ILE A 154 -10.27 -4.95 5.96
CA ILE A 154 -10.12 -6.40 6.18
C ILE A 154 -8.83 -6.70 6.92
N LEU A 155 -7.70 -6.10 6.51
CA LEU A 155 -6.41 -6.24 7.20
C LEU A 155 -6.50 -5.77 8.65
N GLY A 156 -7.14 -4.63 8.90
CA GLY A 156 -7.38 -4.13 10.26
C GLY A 156 -8.19 -5.11 11.11
N ARG A 157 -9.24 -5.72 10.57
CA ARG A 157 -10.00 -6.77 11.28
C ARG A 157 -9.16 -8.00 11.59
N ILE A 158 -8.28 -8.41 10.70
CA ILE A 158 -7.35 -9.53 10.92
C ILE A 158 -6.39 -9.18 12.07
N ALA A 159 -5.83 -7.97 12.08
CA ALA A 159 -4.85 -7.53 13.07
C ALA A 159 -5.44 -7.39 14.47
N TYR A 160 -6.65 -6.83 14.57
CA TYR A 160 -7.26 -6.52 15.86
C TYR A 160 -8.27 -7.57 16.33
N GLY A 161 -8.33 -8.74 15.65
CA GLY A 161 -9.25 -9.82 15.95
C GLY A 161 -10.69 -9.32 15.92
N GLY A 162 -11.49 -9.71 14.94
CA GLY A 162 -12.87 -9.25 14.84
C GLY A 162 -13.63 -9.42 16.17
N ILE A 163 -13.56 -8.41 17.00
CA ILE A 163 -14.45 -8.28 18.16
C ILE A 163 -15.75 -7.73 17.60
N SER A 164 -16.64 -8.66 17.29
CA SER A 164 -18.06 -8.40 17.09
C SER A 164 -18.75 -8.45 18.44
#